data_8b375520e7e4d0abca27b31eb9468875
#
_entry.id   8b375520e7e4d0abca27b31eb9468875
#
_cell.length_a   1.000
_cell.length_b   1.000
_cell.length_c   1.000
_cell.angle_alpha   90.00
_cell.angle_beta   90.00
_cell.angle_gamma   90.00
#
_symmetry.space_group_name_H-M   'P 1'
#
loop_
_entity.id
_entity.type
_entity.pdbx_description
1 polymer ?
#
loop_
_entity_poly.entity_id
_entity_poly.type
_entity_poly.pdbx_seq_one_letter_code
_entity_poly.pdbx_strand_id
1 'polypeptide(L)'
;MVEELNRFPLLRRGGAYNVNKKSPQASMQAIKYTVDALGDRNNIIYNFPQGIIKPPNFRPIEFQTGLTYIAEKAAKRYGKVYLMPVAVNYMFLRDNRPEVLVEFGDLIELNDDKPDRKKYTEFLAKTLEALCDKQFYDISQGHFKGYDTLFQRKLKWYRRIEQRLKKIEVKGSGV
;
A
#
# COMPACT_ATOMS: atom_id res chain seq x y z
N MET A 1 -11.73 19.50 -1.86
CA MET A 1 -11.43 18.03 -2.05
C MET A 1 -12.31 17.35 -3.11
N VAL A 2 -13.60 17.67 -3.26
CA VAL A 2 -14.40 17.20 -4.43
C VAL A 2 -13.86 17.78 -5.75
N GLU A 3 -13.37 19.02 -5.71
CA GLU A 3 -12.74 19.68 -6.85
C GLU A 3 -11.44 19.03 -7.33
N GLU A 4 -10.65 18.43 -6.42
CA GLU A 4 -9.39 17.76 -6.78
C GLU A 4 -9.61 16.48 -7.57
N LEU A 5 -10.63 15.68 -7.22
CA LEU A 5 -10.98 14.46 -7.99
C LEU A 5 -11.51 14.80 -9.40
N ASN A 6 -12.13 15.97 -9.58
CA ASN A 6 -12.59 16.42 -10.88
C ASN A 6 -11.43 16.81 -11.82
N ARG A 7 -10.25 17.14 -11.27
CA ARG A 7 -9.02 17.37 -12.03
C ARG A 7 -8.39 16.09 -12.57
N PHE A 8 -8.76 14.91 -12.04
CA PHE A 8 -8.16 13.63 -12.41
C PHE A 8 -9.21 12.61 -12.86
N PRO A 9 -9.77 12.77 -14.08
CA PRO A 9 -10.84 11.90 -14.59
C PRO A 9 -10.46 10.40 -14.60
N LEU A 10 -9.17 10.08 -14.79
CA LEU A 10 -8.67 8.72 -14.77
C LEU A 10 -8.82 8.06 -13.40
N LEU A 11 -8.62 8.81 -12.32
CA LEU A 11 -8.82 8.29 -10.95
C LEU A 11 -10.30 7.94 -10.71
N ARG A 12 -11.22 8.75 -11.23
CA ARG A 12 -12.66 8.45 -11.15
C ARG A 12 -13.05 7.20 -11.94
N ARG A 13 -12.46 7.02 -13.14
CA ARG A 13 -12.66 5.77 -13.91
C ARG A 13 -12.10 4.55 -13.21
N GLY A 14 -11.00 4.71 -12.47
CA GLY A 14 -10.43 3.68 -11.59
C GLY A 14 -11.20 3.46 -10.28
N GLY A 15 -12.38 4.07 -10.11
CA GLY A 15 -13.21 3.88 -8.91
C GLY A 15 -12.83 4.75 -7.71
N ALA A 16 -11.90 5.71 -7.85
CA ALA A 16 -11.56 6.61 -6.76
C ALA A 16 -12.75 7.49 -6.38
N TYR A 17 -13.06 7.53 -5.10
CA TYR A 17 -14.12 8.36 -4.54
C TYR A 17 -13.62 9.17 -3.35
N ASN A 18 -14.31 10.24 -3.05
CA ASN A 18 -13.92 11.17 -1.99
C ASN A 18 -14.67 10.88 -0.69
N VAL A 19 -13.96 10.99 0.43
CA VAL A 19 -14.54 10.95 1.78
C VAL A 19 -14.47 12.34 2.39
N ASN A 20 -15.61 12.99 2.54
CA ASN A 20 -15.69 14.30 3.21
C ASN A 20 -15.76 14.11 4.73
N LYS A 21 -14.61 14.24 5.41
CA LYS A 21 -14.48 14.09 6.86
C LYS A 21 -15.24 15.15 7.67
N LYS A 22 -15.63 16.27 7.04
CA LYS A 22 -16.35 17.36 7.70
C LYS A 22 -17.87 17.14 7.74
N SER A 23 -18.39 16.19 6.97
CA SER A 23 -19.82 15.85 6.92
C SER A 23 -20.03 14.40 7.37
N PRO A 24 -20.66 14.15 8.52
CA PRO A 24 -20.99 12.80 8.95
C PRO A 24 -21.84 12.04 7.95
N GLN A 25 -22.81 12.71 7.30
CA GLN A 25 -23.66 12.10 6.28
C GLN A 25 -22.85 11.66 5.04
N ALA A 26 -21.94 12.52 4.54
CA ALA A 26 -21.08 12.18 3.43
C ALA A 26 -20.10 11.03 3.77
N SER A 27 -19.60 11.01 5.01
CA SER A 27 -18.79 9.90 5.50
C SER A 27 -19.56 8.58 5.53
N MET A 28 -20.80 8.60 6.01
CA MET A 28 -21.67 7.42 6.03
C MET A 28 -22.04 6.94 4.62
N GLN A 29 -22.28 7.85 3.67
CA GLN A 29 -22.50 7.50 2.27
C GLN A 29 -21.28 6.84 1.64
N ALA A 30 -20.07 7.36 1.89
CA ALA A 30 -18.83 6.76 1.42
C ALA A 30 -18.62 5.36 2.00
N ILE A 31 -18.87 5.17 3.29
CA ILE A 31 -18.81 3.84 3.94
C ILE A 31 -19.81 2.88 3.29
N LYS A 32 -21.06 3.30 3.11
CA LYS A 32 -22.07 2.48 2.46
C LYS A 32 -21.65 2.08 1.05
N TYR A 33 -21.19 3.04 0.25
CA TYR A 33 -20.67 2.78 -1.09
C TYR A 33 -19.54 1.75 -1.08
N THR A 34 -18.58 1.89 -0.16
CA THR A 34 -17.46 0.94 -0.03
C THR A 34 -17.94 -0.46 0.33
N VAL A 35 -18.87 -0.57 1.29
CA VAL A 35 -19.45 -1.86 1.68
C VAL A 35 -20.22 -2.49 0.53
N ASP A 36 -21.01 -1.69 -0.20
CA ASP A 36 -21.77 -2.18 -1.36
C ASP A 36 -20.83 -2.68 -2.47
N ALA A 37 -19.72 -1.98 -2.72
CA ALA A 37 -18.72 -2.37 -3.70
C ALA A 37 -18.02 -3.69 -3.35
N LEU A 38 -17.81 -3.99 -2.07
CA LEU A 38 -17.22 -5.24 -1.58
C LEU A 38 -18.16 -6.45 -1.76
N GLY A 39 -19.43 -6.24 -2.15
CA GLY A 39 -20.36 -7.31 -2.50
C GLY A 39 -20.02 -8.02 -3.80
N ASP A 40 -19.31 -7.38 -4.71
CA ASP A 40 -18.74 -8.04 -5.88
C ASP A 40 -17.37 -8.63 -5.54
N ARG A 41 -17.24 -9.95 -5.70
CA ARG A 41 -15.99 -10.70 -5.40
C ARG A 41 -14.80 -10.30 -6.26
N ASN A 42 -15.03 -9.63 -7.38
CA ASN A 42 -13.97 -9.14 -8.27
C ASN A 42 -13.43 -7.76 -7.85
N ASN A 43 -14.09 -7.10 -6.89
CA ASN A 43 -13.67 -5.77 -6.44
C ASN A 43 -12.64 -5.86 -5.33
N ILE A 44 -11.61 -5.03 -5.47
CA ILE A 44 -10.61 -4.77 -4.43
C ILE A 44 -10.69 -3.29 -4.06
N ILE A 45 -10.76 -3.00 -2.78
CA ILE A 45 -10.77 -1.63 -2.27
C ILE A 45 -9.41 -1.28 -1.70
N TYR A 46 -8.75 -0.30 -2.30
CA TYR A 46 -7.55 0.31 -1.74
C TYR A 46 -7.91 1.33 -0.68
N ASN A 47 -7.37 1.16 0.53
CA ASN A 47 -7.61 2.06 1.64
C ASN A 47 -6.29 2.57 2.23
N PHE A 48 -6.23 3.87 2.54
CA PHE A 48 -5.11 4.51 3.24
C PHE A 48 -5.56 4.91 4.66
N PRO A 49 -5.51 3.99 5.62
CA PRO A 49 -6.21 4.13 6.90
C PRO A 49 -5.60 5.16 7.85
N GLN A 50 -4.40 5.64 7.60
CA GLN A 50 -3.79 6.74 8.37
C GLN A 50 -4.57 8.05 8.21
N GLY A 51 -5.15 8.27 7.03
CA GLY A 51 -5.98 9.45 6.72
C GLY A 51 -5.22 10.78 6.65
N ILE A 52 -3.91 10.76 6.81
CA ILE A 52 -2.96 11.87 6.63
C ILE A 52 -1.71 11.33 5.94
N ILE A 53 -0.99 12.21 5.22
CA ILE A 53 0.28 11.87 4.60
C ILE A 53 1.39 12.04 5.64
N LYS A 54 2.14 10.97 5.89
CA LYS A 54 3.33 10.95 6.75
C LYS A 54 4.53 10.42 5.97
N PRO A 55 5.76 10.74 6.37
CA PRO A 55 6.96 10.13 5.79
C PRO A 55 6.92 8.60 5.89
N PRO A 56 7.49 7.85 4.93
CA PRO A 56 7.42 6.37 4.91
C PRO A 56 8.00 5.69 6.15
N ASN A 57 8.98 6.31 6.78
CA ASN A 57 9.66 5.81 7.98
C ASN A 57 9.09 6.38 9.30
N PHE A 58 7.96 7.12 9.24
CA PHE A 58 7.31 7.63 10.44
C PHE A 58 6.72 6.48 11.27
N ARG A 59 7.01 6.47 12.57
CA ARG A 59 6.51 5.48 13.53
C ARG A 59 6.00 6.18 14.79
N PRO A 60 5.03 5.58 15.49
CA PRO A 60 4.27 4.38 15.12
C PRO A 60 3.29 4.63 13.96
N ILE A 61 2.92 3.57 13.23
CA ILE A 61 1.84 3.65 12.24
C ILE A 61 0.50 3.62 13.00
N GLU A 62 -0.28 4.66 12.81
CA GLU A 62 -1.59 4.81 13.44
C GLU A 62 -2.69 4.80 12.39
N PHE A 63 -3.75 4.02 12.65
CA PHE A 63 -4.91 3.93 11.77
C PHE A 63 -6.11 4.65 12.36
N GLN A 64 -6.91 5.23 11.48
CA GLN A 64 -8.27 5.65 11.80
C GLN A 64 -9.20 4.43 11.82
N THR A 65 -10.19 4.43 12.70
CA THR A 65 -11.13 3.31 12.88
C THR A 65 -12.07 3.07 11.68
N GLY A 66 -12.02 3.93 10.66
CA GLY A 66 -12.87 3.84 9.47
C GLY A 66 -12.68 2.55 8.67
N LEU A 67 -11.43 2.07 8.52
CA LEU A 67 -11.13 0.80 7.86
C LEU A 67 -11.81 -0.36 8.58
N THR A 68 -11.61 -0.46 9.89
CA THR A 68 -12.17 -1.54 10.71
C THR A 68 -13.69 -1.49 10.71
N TYR A 69 -14.29 -0.29 10.74
CA TYR A 69 -15.74 -0.14 10.65
C TYR A 69 -16.31 -0.62 9.32
N ILE A 70 -15.65 -0.31 8.20
CA ILE A 70 -16.02 -0.83 6.87
C ILE A 70 -15.92 -2.34 6.84
N ALA A 71 -14.83 -2.90 7.35
CA ALA A 71 -14.59 -4.35 7.38
C ALA A 71 -15.65 -5.08 8.22
N GLU A 72 -15.99 -4.57 9.43
CA GLU A 72 -17.07 -5.10 10.26
C GLU A 72 -18.43 -5.09 9.53
N LYS A 73 -18.75 -3.98 8.85
CA LYS A 73 -20.03 -3.88 8.11
C LYS A 73 -20.07 -4.83 6.93
N ALA A 74 -18.95 -5.00 6.21
CA ALA A 74 -18.85 -5.92 5.11
C ALA A 74 -18.94 -7.40 5.59
N ALA A 75 -18.19 -7.75 6.64
CA ALA A 75 -18.24 -9.10 7.22
C ALA A 75 -19.63 -9.45 7.70
N LYS A 76 -20.33 -8.52 8.40
CA LYS A 76 -21.73 -8.72 8.83
C LYS A 76 -22.68 -8.95 7.65
N ARG A 77 -22.45 -8.28 6.52
CA ARG A 77 -23.35 -8.35 5.36
C ARG A 77 -23.08 -9.55 4.46
N TYR A 78 -21.82 -9.93 4.31
CA TYR A 78 -21.37 -10.94 3.34
C TYR A 78 -20.77 -12.19 4.00
N GLY A 79 -20.83 -12.29 5.34
CA GLY A 79 -20.28 -13.38 6.12
C GLY A 79 -18.81 -13.23 6.47
N LYS A 80 -18.00 -12.74 5.54
CA LYS A 80 -16.57 -12.51 5.76
C LYS A 80 -15.99 -11.48 4.80
N VAL A 81 -14.87 -10.90 5.20
CA VAL A 81 -14.04 -10.00 4.38
C VAL A 81 -12.57 -10.28 4.61
N TYR A 82 -11.76 -10.07 3.58
CA TYR A 82 -10.32 -10.21 3.66
C TYR A 82 -9.64 -8.85 3.64
N LEU A 83 -8.66 -8.68 4.52
CA LEU A 83 -7.79 -7.52 4.61
C LEU A 83 -6.37 -7.96 4.28
N MET A 84 -5.68 -7.22 3.42
CA MET A 84 -4.30 -7.51 3.06
C MET A 84 -3.46 -6.25 3.25
N PRO A 85 -2.48 -6.27 4.17
CA PRO A 85 -1.54 -5.16 4.30
C PRO A 85 -0.62 -5.13 3.08
N VAL A 86 -0.33 -3.92 2.58
CA VAL A 86 0.56 -3.72 1.43
C VAL A 86 1.56 -2.64 1.77
N ALA A 87 2.84 -2.99 1.79
CA ALA A 87 3.94 -2.05 1.93
C ALA A 87 4.42 -1.58 0.56
N VAL A 88 4.50 -0.26 0.38
CA VAL A 88 4.98 0.35 -0.87
C VAL A 88 6.12 1.31 -0.54
N ASN A 89 7.28 1.08 -1.13
CA ASN A 89 8.46 1.91 -0.92
C ASN A 89 9.02 2.43 -2.24
N TYR A 90 9.36 3.71 -2.25
CA TYR A 90 9.96 4.39 -3.40
C TYR A 90 11.42 4.71 -3.08
N MET A 91 12.34 4.29 -3.93
CA MET A 91 13.76 4.48 -3.70
C MET A 91 14.58 4.60 -4.98
N PHE A 92 15.83 5.00 -4.83
CA PHE A 92 16.82 5.08 -5.88
C PHE A 92 17.95 4.11 -5.54
N LEU A 93 17.87 2.86 -6.02
CA LEU A 93 18.84 1.80 -5.65
C LEU A 93 20.05 1.74 -6.57
N ARG A 94 19.84 1.94 -7.86
CA ARG A 94 20.88 1.66 -8.89
C ARG A 94 21.28 2.86 -9.71
N ASP A 95 20.36 3.76 -9.92
CA ASP A 95 20.59 4.98 -10.73
C ASP A 95 19.61 6.08 -10.31
N ASN A 96 19.55 7.18 -11.08
CA ASN A 96 18.65 8.30 -10.84
C ASN A 96 17.18 8.04 -11.20
N ARG A 97 16.79 6.80 -11.41
CA ARG A 97 15.38 6.43 -11.66
C ARG A 97 14.79 5.83 -10.40
N PRO A 98 13.58 6.25 -10.04
CA PRO A 98 12.90 5.67 -8.91
C PRO A 98 12.56 4.20 -9.20
N GLU A 99 12.80 3.36 -8.23
CA GLU A 99 12.31 1.99 -8.18
C GLU A 99 11.18 1.95 -7.13
N VAL A 100 10.17 1.13 -7.39
CA VAL A 100 9.04 0.92 -6.49
C VAL A 100 9.05 -0.52 -6.04
N LEU A 101 9.16 -0.74 -4.74
CA LEU A 101 9.01 -2.05 -4.14
C LEU A 101 7.62 -2.16 -3.54
N VAL A 102 6.91 -3.22 -3.89
CA VAL A 102 5.59 -3.54 -3.35
C VAL A 102 5.68 -4.90 -2.68
N GLU A 103 5.31 -4.97 -1.42
CA GLU A 103 5.25 -6.21 -0.67
C GLU A 103 3.85 -6.42 -0.12
N PHE A 104 3.29 -7.59 -0.38
CA PHE A 104 1.99 -8.00 0.10
C PHE A 104 2.19 -8.86 1.35
N GLY A 105 1.50 -8.51 2.43
CA GLY A 105 1.47 -9.33 3.63
C GLY A 105 0.40 -10.41 3.54
N ASP A 106 0.28 -11.18 4.64
CA ASP A 106 -0.69 -12.25 4.72
C ASP A 106 -2.13 -11.74 4.72
N LEU A 107 -3.03 -12.54 4.14
CA LEU A 107 -4.47 -12.27 4.19
C LEU A 107 -5.00 -12.44 5.61
N ILE A 108 -5.68 -11.42 6.10
CA ILE A 108 -6.34 -11.42 7.40
C ILE A 108 -7.83 -11.57 7.15
N GLU A 109 -8.41 -12.70 7.55
CA GLU A 109 -9.84 -12.93 7.47
C GLU A 109 -10.55 -12.29 8.66
N LEU A 110 -11.61 -11.53 8.41
CA LEU A 110 -12.53 -11.04 9.41
C LEU A 110 -13.93 -11.62 9.12
N ASN A 111 -14.45 -12.33 10.09
CA ASN A 111 -15.79 -12.88 10.12
C ASN A 111 -16.77 -11.94 10.85
N ASP A 112 -18.04 -12.31 10.95
CA ASP A 112 -19.08 -11.53 11.66
C ASP A 112 -18.84 -11.48 13.20
N ASP A 113 -17.82 -12.15 13.72
CA ASP A 113 -17.35 -12.00 15.11
C ASP A 113 -16.99 -10.52 15.35
N LYS A 114 -17.64 -9.91 16.32
CA LYS A 114 -17.46 -8.49 16.64
C LYS A 114 -16.16 -8.29 17.44
N PRO A 115 -15.00 -8.09 16.81
CA PRO A 115 -13.80 -7.75 17.55
C PRO A 115 -13.96 -6.37 18.20
N ASP A 116 -13.26 -6.13 19.30
CA ASP A 116 -13.08 -4.78 19.80
C ASP A 116 -12.43 -3.94 18.71
N ARG A 117 -13.22 -2.99 18.13
CA ARG A 117 -12.80 -2.19 16.98
C ARG A 117 -11.47 -1.47 17.21
N LYS A 118 -11.25 -0.94 18.42
CA LYS A 118 -10.03 -0.22 18.74
C LYS A 118 -8.84 -1.17 18.74
N LYS A 119 -8.93 -2.29 19.43
CA LYS A 119 -7.88 -3.31 19.48
C LYS A 119 -7.58 -3.90 18.11
N TYR A 120 -8.61 -4.13 17.30
CA TYR A 120 -8.45 -4.65 15.96
C TYR A 120 -7.80 -3.62 15.01
N THR A 121 -8.14 -2.33 15.15
CA THR A 121 -7.47 -1.24 14.42
C THR A 121 -5.99 -1.15 14.78
N GLU A 122 -5.65 -1.27 16.06
CA GLU A 122 -4.26 -1.30 16.54
C GLU A 122 -3.50 -2.54 16.02
N PHE A 123 -4.16 -3.70 15.99
CA PHE A 123 -3.59 -4.92 15.42
C PHE A 123 -3.25 -4.75 13.94
N LEU A 124 -4.18 -4.23 13.12
CA LEU A 124 -3.95 -3.98 11.69
C LEU A 124 -2.81 -2.96 11.45
N ALA A 125 -2.74 -1.92 12.29
CA ALA A 125 -1.66 -0.94 12.21
C ALA A 125 -0.29 -1.56 12.50
N LYS A 126 -0.19 -2.36 13.56
CA LYS A 126 1.04 -3.10 13.92
C LYS A 126 1.43 -4.11 12.86
N THR A 127 0.47 -4.79 12.25
CA THR A 127 0.74 -5.75 11.15
C THR A 127 1.34 -5.06 9.94
N LEU A 128 0.80 -3.88 9.54
CA LEU A 128 1.41 -3.11 8.46
C LEU A 128 2.77 -2.56 8.86
N GLU A 129 2.95 -2.09 10.10
CA GLU A 129 4.23 -1.60 10.61
C GLU A 129 5.30 -2.68 10.52
N ALA A 130 5.02 -3.89 10.98
CA ALA A 130 5.95 -5.02 10.91
C ALA A 130 6.32 -5.38 9.46
N LEU A 131 5.36 -5.33 8.54
CA LEU A 131 5.62 -5.55 7.10
C LEU A 131 6.53 -4.46 6.52
N CYS A 132 6.27 -3.20 6.83
CA CYS A 132 7.10 -2.08 6.39
C CYS A 132 8.52 -2.18 6.96
N ASP A 133 8.66 -2.52 8.24
CA ASP A 133 9.97 -2.63 8.90
C ASP A 133 10.78 -3.80 8.33
N LYS A 134 10.13 -4.93 8.06
CA LYS A 134 10.75 -6.05 7.34
C LYS A 134 11.24 -5.61 5.96
N GLN A 135 10.41 -4.94 5.18
CA GLN A 135 10.79 -4.44 3.85
C GLN A 135 11.98 -3.47 3.93
N PHE A 136 11.98 -2.54 4.88
CA PHE A 136 13.12 -1.63 5.11
C PHE A 136 14.39 -2.38 5.48
N TYR A 137 14.29 -3.39 6.33
CA TYR A 137 15.42 -4.24 6.69
C TYR A 137 15.99 -4.95 5.46
N ASP A 138 15.15 -5.64 4.68
CA ASP A 138 15.54 -6.34 3.46
C ASP A 138 16.25 -5.40 2.47
N ILE A 139 15.70 -4.19 2.29
CA ILE A 139 16.31 -3.15 1.46
C ILE A 139 17.70 -2.75 1.99
N SER A 140 17.83 -2.51 3.29
CA SER A 140 19.08 -2.09 3.92
C SER A 140 20.20 -3.12 3.80
N GLN A 141 19.82 -4.39 3.76
CA GLN A 141 20.74 -5.53 3.60
C GLN A 141 20.96 -5.93 2.11
N GLY A 142 20.29 -5.28 1.18
CA GLY A 142 20.33 -5.65 -0.24
C GLY A 142 19.69 -7.00 -0.54
N HIS A 143 18.76 -7.45 0.27
CA HIS A 143 18.07 -8.73 0.14
C HIS A 143 16.89 -8.62 -0.85
N PHE A 144 17.17 -8.69 -2.15
CA PHE A 144 16.15 -8.60 -3.20
C PHE A 144 15.76 -9.94 -3.83
N LYS A 145 16.28 -11.07 -3.34
CA LYS A 145 16.05 -12.41 -3.94
C LYS A 145 14.58 -12.84 -3.92
N GLY A 146 13.77 -12.29 -3.01
CA GLY A 146 12.34 -12.60 -2.91
C GLY A 146 11.42 -11.68 -3.73
N TYR A 147 11.99 -10.72 -4.46
CA TYR A 147 11.21 -9.76 -5.24
C TYR A 147 11.25 -10.09 -6.73
N ASP A 148 10.08 -10.26 -7.33
CA ASP A 148 9.93 -10.41 -8.78
C ASP A 148 9.91 -9.05 -9.46
N THR A 149 10.63 -8.91 -10.56
CA THR A 149 10.62 -7.68 -11.35
C THR A 149 9.46 -7.68 -12.34
N LEU A 150 8.38 -6.99 -12.01
CA LEU A 150 7.20 -6.89 -12.87
C LEU A 150 7.43 -5.97 -14.07
N PHE A 151 8.15 -4.88 -13.87
CA PHE A 151 8.38 -3.89 -14.90
C PHE A 151 9.79 -3.31 -14.82
N GLN A 152 10.56 -3.46 -15.88
CA GLN A 152 11.90 -2.89 -15.99
C GLN A 152 12.03 -2.08 -17.28
N ARG A 153 12.30 -0.79 -17.17
CA ARG A 153 12.61 0.04 -18.32
C ARG A 153 14.01 -0.30 -18.85
N LYS A 154 14.11 -0.63 -20.14
CA LYS A 154 15.40 -0.88 -20.79
C LYS A 154 16.33 0.33 -20.64
N LEU A 155 17.56 0.09 -20.18
CA LEU A 155 18.59 1.11 -20.13
C LEU A 155 18.92 1.59 -21.56
N LYS A 156 19.13 2.90 -21.73
CA LYS A 156 19.70 3.44 -22.96
C LYS A 156 21.06 2.79 -23.20
N TRP A 157 21.42 2.53 -24.44
CA TRP A 157 22.62 1.77 -24.82
C TRP A 157 23.92 2.28 -24.20
N TYR A 158 24.12 3.61 -24.11
CA TYR A 158 25.30 4.22 -23.52
C TYR A 158 25.45 3.93 -22.01
N ARG A 159 24.35 3.83 -21.26
CA ARG A 159 24.39 3.44 -19.83
C ARG A 159 24.72 1.95 -19.64
N ARG A 160 24.40 1.11 -20.61
CA ARG A 160 24.84 -0.31 -20.59
C ARG A 160 26.35 -0.41 -20.72
N ILE A 161 26.97 0.45 -21.55
CA ILE A 161 28.41 0.52 -21.70
C ILE A 161 29.05 1.03 -20.40
N GLU A 162 28.55 2.12 -19.83
CA GLU A 162 29.02 2.67 -18.56
C GLU A 162 28.98 1.65 -17.40
N GLN A 163 27.89 0.91 -17.28
CA GLN A 163 27.79 -0.15 -16.28
C GLN A 163 28.74 -1.33 -16.52
N ARG A 164 29.04 -1.65 -17.78
CA ARG A 164 30.06 -2.67 -18.12
C ARG A 164 31.46 -2.18 -17.75
N LEU A 165 31.79 -0.93 -18.02
CA LEU A 165 33.08 -0.34 -17.69
C LEU A 165 33.29 -0.30 -16.16
N LYS A 166 32.31 0.15 -15.39
CA LYS A 166 32.36 0.13 -13.91
C LYS A 166 32.54 -1.27 -13.33
N LYS A 167 31.92 -2.30 -13.94
CA LYS A 167 32.13 -3.69 -13.51
C LYS A 167 33.55 -4.20 -13.81
N ILE A 168 34.20 -3.66 -14.80
CA ILE A 168 35.60 -4.01 -15.14
C ILE A 168 36.55 -3.33 -14.14
N GLU A 169 36.32 -2.06 -13.79
CA GLU A 169 37.12 -1.33 -12.78
C GLU A 169 37.07 -2.01 -11.41
N VAL A 170 35.87 -2.42 -10.95
CA VAL A 170 35.70 -3.11 -9.65
C VAL A 170 36.40 -4.50 -9.65
N LYS A 171 36.48 -5.17 -10.80
CA LYS A 171 37.23 -6.44 -10.90
C LYS A 171 38.76 -6.26 -11.03
N GLY A 172 39.21 -5.08 -11.46
CA GLY A 172 40.64 -4.76 -11.60
C GLY A 172 41.29 -4.21 -10.33
N SER A 173 40.50 -3.80 -9.32
CA SER A 173 40.99 -3.28 -8.03
C SER A 173 41.14 -4.35 -6.93
N GLY A 174 41.06 -5.62 -7.29
CA GLY A 174 41.32 -6.76 -6.41
C GLY A 174 42.78 -7.23 -6.55
N VAL A 175 43.72 -6.47 -5.96
CA VAL A 175 45.07 -6.91 -5.59
C VAL A 175 45.26 -6.77 -4.12
#